data_55fd92946904ccb19c01a88faad74965
#
_entry.id   55fd92946904ccb19c01a88faad74965
#
_cell.length_a   1.000
_cell.length_b   1.000
_cell.length_c   1.000
_cell.angle_alpha   90.00
_cell.angle_beta   90.00
_cell.angle_gamma   90.00
#
_symmetry.space_group_name_H-M   'P 1'
#
loop_
_entity.id
_entity.type
_entity.pdbx_description
1 polymer ?
#
loop_
_entity_poly.entity_id
_entity_poly.type
_entity_poly.pdbx_seq_one_letter_code
_entity_poly.pdbx_strand_id
1 'polypeptide(L)'
;MILINSIFYALFILAIGYYFITNLQWYSYKLSRVLFHHTKTWWHFVYFLLPFSIYAFVDGMSSYGFVVAMVYLGLLYHWYRGLDKPLVFTGRVKRFFAAVLLFAIFIAVAFKHFAVVLPLFLAYFVSLFIEKMLFNGFKVKAQKKIESMDEMLVVGITASYGKTSIKNYIEHLLKAKYKTYATPRSVNTLSGVMKDVNDDLPKDTEVYVVEMGARGEGDIAEISTFVNPHYAVVGKIGPAHIEYFRTMENIRNTKMEILQTNRLKTAWVHESASVKPESNVHTFGENLNLDIRTITPAPKFVIENVEATLESTSFTLEGVQYSASILGAFNAMNLAAAVFVAKELGLSDEQIQKGLSTLKAVDHRLQRIDAGGKVILDDSFNGNIDGMMASFDLATRYEGRKVVITPGLVEVDDELNVEVAKRANEVFDVVVVTGDLNYAIFKDYVEADKLVKLATKGEMEAMLVEQTKAGDLILFANDAPSFV
;
A
#
# COMPACT_ATOMS: atom_id res chain seq x y z
N MET A 1 -22.03 -24.81 41.23
CA MET A 1 -22.15 -23.41 40.81
C MET A 1 -20.79 -22.77 40.49
N ILE A 2 -19.81 -22.81 41.38
CA ILE A 2 -18.48 -22.19 41.17
C ILE A 2 -17.82 -22.64 39.86
N LEU A 3 -17.77 -23.93 39.57
CA LEU A 3 -17.17 -24.47 38.35
C LEU A 3 -17.87 -23.97 37.08
N ILE A 4 -19.19 -23.91 37.10
CA ILE A 4 -20.00 -23.42 35.97
C ILE A 4 -19.70 -21.94 35.72
N ASN A 5 -19.72 -21.13 36.77
CA ASN A 5 -19.40 -19.69 36.66
C ASN A 5 -17.97 -19.46 36.17
N SER A 6 -16.98 -20.26 36.60
CA SER A 6 -15.59 -20.15 36.11
C SER A 6 -15.47 -20.48 34.63
N ILE A 7 -16.19 -21.48 34.12
CA ILE A 7 -16.20 -21.83 32.70
C ILE A 7 -16.82 -20.71 31.86
N PHE A 8 -17.97 -20.22 32.27
CA PHE A 8 -18.64 -19.14 31.52
C PHE A 8 -17.88 -17.81 31.61
N TYR A 9 -17.22 -17.52 32.72
CA TYR A 9 -16.28 -16.40 32.82
C TYR A 9 -15.14 -16.53 31.81
N ALA A 10 -14.51 -17.70 31.75
CA ALA A 10 -13.44 -17.95 30.78
C ALA A 10 -13.92 -17.78 29.33
N LEU A 11 -15.11 -18.31 29.02
CA LEU A 11 -15.72 -18.15 27.69
C LEU A 11 -16.03 -16.67 27.39
N PHE A 12 -16.57 -15.93 28.35
CA PHE A 12 -16.90 -14.53 28.19
C PHE A 12 -15.66 -13.68 27.95
N ILE A 13 -14.61 -13.86 28.76
CA ILE A 13 -13.37 -13.06 28.62
C ILE A 13 -12.62 -13.37 27.32
N LEU A 14 -12.65 -14.64 26.88
CA LEU A 14 -12.09 -15.00 25.57
C LEU A 14 -12.91 -14.42 24.43
N ALA A 15 -14.23 -14.41 24.54
CA ALA A 15 -15.12 -13.87 23.53
C ALA A 15 -14.95 -12.34 23.37
N ILE A 16 -14.93 -11.60 24.50
CA ILE A 16 -14.67 -10.15 24.45
C ILE A 16 -13.24 -9.83 23.99
N GLY A 17 -12.28 -10.69 24.38
CA GLY A 17 -10.90 -10.65 23.88
C GLY A 17 -10.82 -10.89 22.38
N TYR A 18 -11.67 -11.79 21.82
CA TYR A 18 -11.75 -12.05 20.39
C TYR A 18 -12.20 -10.79 19.63
N TYR A 19 -13.26 -10.13 20.08
CA TYR A 19 -13.68 -8.86 19.50
C TYR A 19 -12.56 -7.82 19.54
N PHE A 20 -11.94 -7.65 20.71
CA PHE A 20 -10.90 -6.65 20.93
C PHE A 20 -9.65 -6.88 20.04
N ILE A 21 -9.12 -8.11 20.02
CA ILE A 21 -7.90 -8.40 19.25
C ILE A 21 -8.15 -8.40 17.73
N THR A 22 -9.38 -8.76 17.28
CA THR A 22 -9.76 -8.67 15.87
C THR A 22 -9.71 -7.23 15.39
N ASN A 23 -10.33 -6.31 16.11
CA ASN A 23 -10.26 -4.88 15.80
C ASN A 23 -8.82 -4.35 15.85
N LEU A 24 -8.02 -4.74 16.85
CA LEU A 24 -6.62 -4.39 16.89
C LEU A 24 -5.83 -4.90 15.68
N GLN A 25 -6.08 -6.13 15.22
CA GLN A 25 -5.41 -6.70 14.05
C GLN A 25 -5.75 -5.92 12.77
N TRP A 26 -7.01 -5.54 12.57
CA TRP A 26 -7.44 -4.73 11.41
C TRP A 26 -6.74 -3.38 11.36
N TYR A 27 -6.53 -2.75 12.53
CA TYR A 27 -5.91 -1.43 12.65
C TYR A 27 -4.42 -1.49 13.02
N SER A 28 -3.73 -2.59 12.60
CA SER A 28 -2.28 -2.77 12.79
C SER A 28 -1.85 -2.67 14.26
N TYR A 29 -2.71 -3.14 15.17
CA TYR A 29 -2.51 -3.13 16.63
C TYR A 29 -2.30 -1.73 17.27
N LYS A 30 -2.72 -0.68 16.60
CA LYS A 30 -2.71 0.70 17.13
C LYS A 30 -4.08 1.04 17.75
N LEU A 31 -4.15 1.07 19.09
CA LEU A 31 -5.39 1.32 19.82
C LEU A 31 -6.04 2.67 19.43
N SER A 32 -5.23 3.70 19.20
CA SER A 32 -5.73 5.01 18.74
C SER A 32 -6.50 4.91 17.42
N ARG A 33 -6.04 4.08 16.48
CA ARG A 33 -6.74 3.86 15.22
C ARG A 33 -8.06 3.11 15.42
N VAL A 34 -8.09 2.11 16.30
CA VAL A 34 -9.32 1.40 16.65
C VAL A 34 -10.36 2.36 17.21
N LEU A 35 -9.96 3.31 18.05
CA LEU A 35 -10.87 4.24 18.71
C LEU A 35 -11.34 5.39 17.80
N PHE A 36 -10.46 5.93 16.93
CA PHE A 36 -10.74 7.18 16.22
C PHE A 36 -10.95 7.01 14.70
N HIS A 37 -10.58 5.87 14.11
CA HIS A 37 -10.71 5.63 12.67
C HIS A 37 -11.60 4.42 12.33
N HIS A 38 -12.34 3.88 13.29
CA HIS A 38 -13.27 2.80 13.03
C HIS A 38 -14.54 3.33 12.35
N THR A 39 -14.87 2.83 11.16
CA THR A 39 -16.03 3.27 10.38
C THR A 39 -17.37 3.00 11.09
N LYS A 40 -17.44 1.96 11.91
CA LYS A 40 -18.62 1.56 12.67
C LYS A 40 -18.36 1.71 14.17
N THR A 41 -18.13 2.93 14.67
CA THR A 41 -17.79 3.21 16.09
C THR A 41 -18.83 2.68 17.08
N TRP A 42 -20.11 2.61 16.67
CA TRP A 42 -21.18 2.04 17.49
C TRP A 42 -20.99 0.54 17.82
N TRP A 43 -20.18 -0.19 17.03
CA TRP A 43 -19.82 -1.59 17.32
C TRP A 43 -19.06 -1.71 18.64
N HIS A 44 -18.19 -0.74 18.98
CA HIS A 44 -17.47 -0.75 20.26
C HIS A 44 -18.42 -0.62 21.45
N PHE A 45 -19.52 0.12 21.28
CA PHE A 45 -20.54 0.21 22.30
C PHE A 45 -21.31 -1.12 22.45
N VAL A 46 -21.82 -1.67 21.35
CA VAL A 46 -22.68 -2.87 21.35
C VAL A 46 -21.92 -4.16 21.67
N TYR A 47 -20.72 -4.33 21.09
CA TYR A 47 -19.97 -5.60 21.18
C TYR A 47 -18.86 -5.58 22.25
N PHE A 48 -18.56 -4.45 22.86
CA PHE A 48 -17.52 -4.35 23.88
C PHE A 48 -18.03 -3.68 25.16
N LEU A 49 -18.39 -2.40 25.13
CA LEU A 49 -18.73 -1.64 26.34
C LEU A 49 -20.00 -2.14 27.02
N LEU A 50 -21.08 -2.34 26.29
CA LEU A 50 -22.37 -2.76 26.85
C LEU A 50 -22.30 -4.16 27.46
N PRO A 51 -21.83 -5.22 26.76
CA PRO A 51 -21.68 -6.55 27.35
C PRO A 51 -20.77 -6.58 28.57
N PHE A 52 -19.68 -5.82 28.51
CA PHE A 52 -18.76 -5.65 29.61
C PHE A 52 -19.45 -5.03 30.84
N SER A 53 -20.17 -3.91 30.68
CA SER A 53 -20.86 -3.23 31.77
C SER A 53 -21.95 -4.09 32.39
N ILE A 54 -22.73 -4.80 31.58
CA ILE A 54 -23.76 -5.73 32.04
C ILE A 54 -23.13 -6.88 32.83
N TYR A 55 -22.05 -7.49 32.33
CA TYR A 55 -21.35 -8.58 33.01
C TYR A 55 -20.80 -8.11 34.37
N ALA A 56 -20.12 -6.98 34.41
CA ALA A 56 -19.59 -6.42 35.66
C ALA A 56 -20.68 -6.10 36.71
N PHE A 57 -21.83 -5.60 36.26
CA PHE A 57 -22.96 -5.32 37.11
C PHE A 57 -23.61 -6.60 37.68
N VAL A 58 -23.85 -7.59 36.81
CA VAL A 58 -24.52 -8.85 37.17
C VAL A 58 -23.62 -9.73 38.03
N ASP A 59 -22.33 -9.79 37.74
CA ASP A 59 -21.35 -10.57 38.53
C ASP A 59 -21.20 -10.04 39.93
N GLY A 60 -21.30 -8.72 40.14
CA GLY A 60 -21.34 -8.09 41.46
C GLY A 60 -22.60 -8.33 42.26
N MET A 61 -23.72 -8.73 41.65
CA MET A 61 -25.01 -8.89 42.28
C MET A 61 -25.48 -10.34 42.49
N SER A 62 -25.00 -11.31 41.67
CA SER A 62 -25.51 -12.68 41.75
C SER A 62 -24.76 -13.68 40.85
N SER A 63 -25.09 -14.99 41.02
CA SER A 63 -24.58 -16.10 40.23
C SER A 63 -25.07 -16.16 38.75
N TYR A 64 -25.60 -15.08 38.20
CA TYR A 64 -26.17 -15.06 36.84
C TYR A 64 -25.21 -14.64 35.70
N GLY A 65 -23.91 -14.45 35.99
CA GLY A 65 -22.92 -14.12 34.97
C GLY A 65 -22.89 -15.07 33.76
N PHE A 66 -23.27 -16.37 33.97
CA PHE A 66 -23.36 -17.33 32.88
C PHE A 66 -24.43 -16.96 31.83
N VAL A 67 -25.55 -16.32 32.23
CA VAL A 67 -26.60 -15.90 31.28
C VAL A 67 -26.06 -14.80 30.37
N VAL A 68 -25.35 -13.82 30.95
CA VAL A 68 -24.71 -12.74 30.17
C VAL A 68 -23.69 -13.32 29.19
N ALA A 69 -22.88 -14.26 29.63
CA ALA A 69 -21.90 -14.93 28.76
C ALA A 69 -22.57 -15.66 27.57
N MET A 70 -23.66 -16.38 27.82
CA MET A 70 -24.42 -17.09 26.78
C MET A 70 -25.01 -16.13 25.75
N VAL A 71 -25.67 -15.06 26.22
CA VAL A 71 -26.26 -14.04 25.34
C VAL A 71 -25.16 -13.35 24.52
N TYR A 72 -24.04 -13.03 25.15
CA TYR A 72 -22.91 -12.40 24.45
C TYR A 72 -22.29 -13.30 23.39
N LEU A 73 -22.14 -14.60 23.64
CA LEU A 73 -21.64 -15.52 22.62
C LEU A 73 -22.54 -15.56 21.38
N GLY A 74 -23.87 -15.50 21.56
CA GLY A 74 -24.80 -15.39 20.43
C GLY A 74 -24.65 -14.07 19.68
N LEU A 75 -24.52 -12.96 20.40
CA LEU A 75 -24.28 -11.64 19.83
C LEU A 75 -22.95 -11.57 19.05
N LEU A 76 -21.88 -12.10 19.63
CA LEU A 76 -20.56 -12.17 18.98
C LEU A 76 -20.57 -13.07 17.74
N TYR A 77 -21.32 -14.19 17.78
CA TYR A 77 -21.47 -15.07 16.61
C TYR A 77 -22.19 -14.33 15.47
N HIS A 78 -23.23 -13.56 15.77
CA HIS A 78 -23.91 -12.73 14.79
C HIS A 78 -22.94 -11.71 14.16
N TRP A 79 -22.15 -11.02 14.98
CA TRP A 79 -21.10 -10.11 14.51
C TRP A 79 -20.06 -10.81 13.63
N TYR A 80 -19.57 -12.00 14.06
CA TYR A 80 -18.60 -12.80 13.32
C TYR A 80 -19.08 -13.19 11.92
N ARG A 81 -20.38 -13.55 11.80
CA ARG A 81 -20.99 -13.91 10.51
C ARG A 81 -21.05 -12.75 9.51
N GLY A 82 -21.03 -11.52 9.99
CA GLY A 82 -21.00 -10.30 9.18
C GLY A 82 -19.60 -9.75 8.88
N LEU A 83 -18.54 -10.51 9.22
CA LEU A 83 -17.17 -10.06 8.98
C LEU A 83 -16.66 -10.47 7.59
N ASP A 84 -16.16 -9.50 6.83
CA ASP A 84 -15.46 -9.76 5.56
C ASP A 84 -14.07 -10.36 5.80
N LYS A 85 -13.42 -10.01 6.91
CA LYS A 85 -12.08 -10.47 7.27
C LYS A 85 -12.06 -11.05 8.69
N PRO A 86 -12.11 -12.37 8.86
CA PRO A 86 -12.01 -12.99 10.17
C PRO A 86 -10.61 -12.82 10.80
N LEU A 87 -10.53 -13.00 12.14
CA LEU A 87 -9.27 -12.96 12.86
C LEU A 87 -8.29 -14.02 12.36
N VAL A 88 -7.09 -13.60 12.01
CA VAL A 88 -5.98 -14.51 11.67
C VAL A 88 -5.21 -14.88 12.94
N PHE A 89 -5.16 -16.16 13.30
CA PHE A 89 -4.49 -16.66 14.50
C PHE A 89 -2.97 -16.70 14.34
N THR A 90 -2.36 -15.52 14.35
CA THR A 90 -0.89 -15.34 14.36
C THR A 90 -0.28 -15.72 15.71
N GLY A 91 1.05 -15.85 15.78
CA GLY A 91 1.76 -16.04 17.03
C GLY A 91 1.44 -14.96 18.09
N ARG A 92 1.26 -13.72 17.67
CA ARG A 92 0.83 -12.61 18.53
C ARG A 92 -0.55 -12.83 19.14
N VAL A 93 -1.52 -13.21 18.32
CA VAL A 93 -2.89 -13.49 18.76
C VAL A 93 -2.92 -14.66 19.75
N LYS A 94 -2.17 -15.73 19.48
CA LYS A 94 -2.06 -16.88 20.39
C LYS A 94 -1.46 -16.49 21.75
N ARG A 95 -0.38 -15.70 21.76
CA ARG A 95 0.23 -15.16 23.00
C ARG A 95 -0.71 -14.26 23.78
N PHE A 96 -1.47 -13.41 23.08
CA PHE A 96 -2.48 -12.56 23.71
C PHE A 96 -3.55 -13.37 24.44
N PHE A 97 -4.14 -14.39 23.80
CA PHE A 97 -5.14 -15.24 24.45
C PHE A 97 -4.55 -16.04 25.62
N ALA A 98 -3.33 -16.55 25.49
CA ALA A 98 -2.64 -17.20 26.60
C ALA A 98 -2.46 -16.27 27.80
N ALA A 99 -2.07 -15.02 27.56
CA ALA A 99 -1.92 -14.00 28.60
C ALA A 99 -3.28 -13.65 29.25
N VAL A 100 -4.33 -13.48 28.43
CA VAL A 100 -5.69 -13.23 28.96
C VAL A 100 -6.12 -14.33 29.92
N LEU A 101 -5.96 -15.60 29.53
CA LEU A 101 -6.31 -16.75 30.37
C LEU A 101 -5.46 -16.79 31.66
N LEU A 102 -4.16 -16.60 31.55
CA LEU A 102 -3.25 -16.60 32.71
C LEU A 102 -3.65 -15.51 33.71
N PHE A 103 -3.88 -14.30 33.27
CA PHE A 103 -4.31 -13.20 34.16
C PHE A 103 -5.72 -13.41 34.70
N ALA A 104 -6.64 -13.95 33.92
CA ALA A 104 -7.98 -14.26 34.37
C ALA A 104 -7.97 -15.31 35.49
N ILE A 105 -7.21 -16.39 35.33
CA ILE A 105 -7.05 -17.43 36.37
C ILE A 105 -6.36 -16.86 37.60
N PHE A 106 -5.26 -16.12 37.42
CA PHE A 106 -4.53 -15.52 38.52
C PHE A 106 -5.43 -14.60 39.37
N ILE A 107 -6.19 -13.70 38.73
CA ILE A 107 -7.07 -12.77 39.44
C ILE A 107 -8.23 -13.51 40.11
N ALA A 108 -8.82 -14.49 39.44
CA ALA A 108 -9.90 -15.29 40.02
C ALA A 108 -9.44 -16.05 41.28
N VAL A 109 -8.22 -16.59 41.27
CA VAL A 109 -7.67 -17.35 42.42
C VAL A 109 -7.19 -16.44 43.54
N ALA A 110 -6.44 -15.37 43.19
CA ALA A 110 -5.80 -14.50 44.18
C ALA A 110 -6.81 -13.55 44.87
N PHE A 111 -7.77 -13.03 44.12
CA PHE A 111 -8.71 -12.00 44.61
C PHE A 111 -10.13 -12.54 44.77
N LYS A 112 -10.39 -13.79 44.45
CA LYS A 112 -11.72 -14.44 44.47
C LYS A 112 -12.80 -13.60 43.73
N HIS A 113 -12.37 -12.93 42.65
CA HIS A 113 -13.20 -12.05 41.85
C HIS A 113 -13.01 -12.28 40.37
N PHE A 114 -14.12 -12.30 39.63
CA PHE A 114 -14.13 -12.48 38.18
C PHE A 114 -14.02 -11.14 37.45
N ALA A 115 -12.86 -10.50 37.57
CA ALA A 115 -12.62 -9.23 36.87
C ALA A 115 -12.43 -9.45 35.37
N VAL A 116 -13.12 -8.68 34.54
CA VAL A 116 -13.05 -8.82 33.06
C VAL A 116 -12.05 -7.85 32.44
N VAL A 117 -12.06 -6.60 32.86
CA VAL A 117 -11.21 -5.54 32.27
C VAL A 117 -9.74 -5.76 32.57
N LEU A 118 -9.43 -6.01 33.83
CA LEU A 118 -8.03 -6.08 34.28
C LEU A 118 -7.21 -7.16 33.57
N PRO A 119 -7.69 -8.41 33.40
CA PRO A 119 -6.97 -9.41 32.61
C PRO A 119 -6.74 -9.00 31.14
N LEU A 120 -7.71 -8.38 30.50
CA LEU A 120 -7.58 -7.90 29.10
C LEU A 120 -6.54 -6.79 28.99
N PHE A 121 -6.57 -5.81 29.90
CA PHE A 121 -5.59 -4.73 29.90
C PHE A 121 -4.18 -5.24 30.20
N LEU A 122 -4.04 -6.10 31.19
CA LEU A 122 -2.73 -6.71 31.50
C LEU A 122 -2.21 -7.53 30.31
N ALA A 123 -3.04 -8.35 29.69
CA ALA A 123 -2.66 -9.11 28.51
C ALA A 123 -2.28 -8.20 27.33
N TYR A 124 -3.00 -7.09 27.13
CA TYR A 124 -2.67 -6.10 26.12
C TYR A 124 -1.28 -5.48 26.35
N PHE A 125 -1.01 -5.00 27.56
CA PHE A 125 0.31 -4.41 27.88
C PHE A 125 1.45 -5.43 27.82
N VAL A 126 1.23 -6.64 28.32
CA VAL A 126 2.23 -7.73 28.20
C VAL A 126 2.44 -8.08 26.71
N SER A 127 1.37 -8.16 25.92
CA SER A 127 1.49 -8.36 24.47
C SER A 127 2.32 -7.24 23.83
N LEU A 128 2.06 -5.97 24.14
CA LEU A 128 2.86 -4.85 23.63
C LEU A 128 4.32 -4.96 24.00
N PHE A 129 4.61 -5.30 25.26
CA PHE A 129 5.99 -5.45 25.73
C PHE A 129 6.73 -6.59 25.03
N ILE A 130 6.10 -7.77 24.93
CA ILE A 130 6.68 -8.94 24.24
C ILE A 130 6.90 -8.60 22.76
N GLU A 131 5.93 -7.98 22.09
CA GLU A 131 6.07 -7.62 20.68
C GLU A 131 7.19 -6.60 20.45
N LYS A 132 7.36 -5.64 21.38
CA LYS A 132 8.47 -4.69 21.34
C LYS A 132 9.83 -5.39 21.52
N MET A 133 9.91 -6.34 22.44
CA MET A 133 11.14 -7.13 22.62
C MET A 133 11.45 -7.97 21.38
N LEU A 134 10.46 -8.68 20.83
CA LEU A 134 10.61 -9.48 19.62
C LEU A 134 11.01 -8.60 18.43
N PHE A 135 10.32 -7.48 18.25
CA PHE A 135 10.64 -6.51 17.21
C PHE A 135 12.10 -6.02 17.30
N ASN A 136 12.53 -5.63 18.50
CA ASN A 136 13.92 -5.22 18.73
C ASN A 136 14.91 -6.36 18.43
N GLY A 137 14.60 -7.58 18.83
CA GLY A 137 15.42 -8.76 18.50
C GLY A 137 15.53 -9.00 17.00
N PHE A 138 14.41 -8.91 16.26
CA PHE A 138 14.40 -9.00 14.79
C PHE A 138 15.17 -7.86 14.13
N LYS A 139 15.03 -6.62 14.66
CA LYS A 139 15.75 -5.44 14.17
C LYS A 139 17.26 -5.62 14.31
N VAL A 140 17.73 -6.00 15.50
CA VAL A 140 19.16 -6.22 15.78
C VAL A 140 19.73 -7.34 14.89
N LYS A 141 18.99 -8.44 14.71
CA LYS A 141 19.40 -9.53 13.83
C LYS A 141 19.56 -9.05 12.37
N ALA A 142 18.59 -8.30 11.85
CA ALA A 142 18.62 -7.77 10.49
C ALA A 142 19.74 -6.73 10.31
N GLN A 143 19.95 -5.84 11.28
CA GLN A 143 21.07 -4.88 11.27
C GLN A 143 22.43 -5.59 11.20
N LYS A 144 22.66 -6.59 12.06
CA LYS A 144 23.90 -7.39 12.02
C LYS A 144 24.12 -8.06 10.67
N LYS A 145 23.04 -8.51 10.01
CA LYS A 145 23.16 -9.10 8.67
C LYS A 145 23.59 -8.06 7.65
N ILE A 146 22.97 -6.86 7.62
CA ILE A 146 23.38 -5.75 6.74
C ILE A 146 24.82 -5.33 7.03
N GLU A 147 25.18 -5.17 8.30
CA GLU A 147 26.53 -4.79 8.73
C GLU A 147 27.60 -5.83 8.34
N SER A 148 27.24 -7.12 8.26
CA SER A 148 28.14 -8.18 7.79
C SER A 148 28.33 -8.22 6.26
N MET A 149 27.59 -7.36 5.52
CA MET A 149 27.63 -7.23 4.05
C MET A 149 28.23 -5.86 3.68
N ASP A 150 29.42 -5.57 4.16
CA ASP A 150 30.06 -4.24 4.10
C ASP A 150 30.21 -3.68 2.68
N GLU A 151 30.41 -4.54 1.67
CA GLU A 151 30.54 -4.15 0.27
C GLU A 151 29.20 -3.97 -0.43
N MET A 152 28.09 -4.36 0.21
CA MET A 152 26.77 -4.25 -0.40
C MET A 152 26.35 -2.79 -0.54
N LEU A 153 26.07 -2.39 -1.76
CA LEU A 153 25.47 -1.08 -2.05
C LEU A 153 23.95 -1.14 -1.79
N VAL A 154 23.43 -0.07 -1.19
CA VAL A 154 21.99 0.04 -0.92
C VAL A 154 21.42 1.22 -1.70
N VAL A 155 20.35 0.95 -2.47
CA VAL A 155 19.58 1.95 -3.19
C VAL A 155 18.20 2.07 -2.55
N GLY A 156 17.90 3.21 -1.94
CA GLY A 156 16.60 3.51 -1.34
C GLY A 156 15.68 4.20 -2.34
N ILE A 157 14.40 3.83 -2.35
CA ILE A 157 13.41 4.40 -3.26
C ILE A 157 12.16 4.80 -2.50
N THR A 158 11.75 6.04 -2.65
CA THR A 158 10.43 6.52 -2.21
C THR A 158 9.77 7.38 -3.27
N ALA A 159 8.46 7.50 -3.21
CA ALA A 159 7.64 8.37 -4.06
C ALA A 159 6.20 8.37 -3.53
N SER A 160 5.35 9.26 -4.00
CA SER A 160 3.91 9.06 -3.90
C SER A 160 3.47 7.95 -4.84
N TYR A 161 3.89 8.01 -6.09
CA TYR A 161 3.55 7.07 -7.17
C TYR A 161 4.79 6.46 -7.79
N GLY A 162 4.68 5.26 -8.38
CA GLY A 162 5.75 4.63 -9.15
C GLY A 162 6.87 3.94 -8.37
N LYS A 163 6.87 3.93 -7.02
CA LYS A 163 7.91 3.28 -6.20
C LYS A 163 8.27 1.86 -6.66
N THR A 164 7.28 1.00 -6.77
CA THR A 164 7.46 -0.41 -7.15
C THR A 164 7.98 -0.55 -8.58
N SER A 165 7.50 0.31 -9.50
CA SER A 165 8.00 0.34 -10.88
C SER A 165 9.47 0.74 -10.92
N ILE A 166 9.85 1.86 -10.28
CA ILE A 166 11.25 2.33 -10.20
C ILE A 166 12.15 1.23 -9.61
N LYS A 167 11.73 0.62 -8.50
CA LYS A 167 12.45 -0.48 -7.85
C LYS A 167 12.72 -1.65 -8.81
N ASN A 168 11.68 -2.13 -9.48
CA ASN A 168 11.80 -3.26 -10.38
C ASN A 168 12.65 -2.92 -11.62
N TYR A 169 12.56 -1.68 -12.14
CA TYR A 169 13.36 -1.22 -13.26
C TYR A 169 14.84 -1.13 -12.89
N ILE A 170 15.16 -0.57 -11.72
CA ILE A 170 16.54 -0.53 -11.19
C ILE A 170 17.09 -1.95 -11.02
N GLU A 171 16.34 -2.82 -10.36
CA GLU A 171 16.74 -4.21 -10.15
C GLU A 171 17.03 -4.91 -11.47
N HIS A 172 16.14 -4.75 -12.46
CA HIS A 172 16.29 -5.39 -13.77
C HIS A 172 17.54 -4.89 -14.50
N LEU A 173 17.79 -3.58 -14.55
CA LEU A 173 18.96 -3.02 -15.21
C LEU A 173 20.26 -3.45 -14.53
N LEU A 174 20.30 -3.39 -13.19
CA LEU A 174 21.53 -3.70 -12.45
C LEU A 174 21.91 -5.18 -12.48
N LYS A 175 20.97 -6.10 -12.71
CA LYS A 175 21.25 -7.54 -12.91
C LYS A 175 22.19 -7.83 -14.08
N ALA A 176 22.36 -6.89 -15.01
CA ALA A 176 23.34 -7.03 -16.09
C ALA A 176 24.80 -7.00 -15.59
N LYS A 177 25.06 -6.47 -14.40
CA LYS A 177 26.41 -6.26 -13.86
C LYS A 177 26.59 -6.77 -12.43
N TYR A 178 25.52 -6.77 -11.61
CA TYR A 178 25.57 -7.04 -10.17
C TYR A 178 24.62 -8.16 -9.77
N LYS A 179 24.95 -8.88 -8.71
CA LYS A 179 24.00 -9.70 -7.96
C LYS A 179 23.04 -8.80 -7.21
N THR A 180 21.96 -8.43 -7.87
CA THR A 180 20.99 -7.46 -7.37
C THR A 180 19.80 -8.18 -6.76
N TYR A 181 19.39 -7.72 -5.57
CA TYR A 181 18.18 -8.15 -4.89
C TYR A 181 17.33 -6.92 -4.54
N ALA A 182 16.03 -7.02 -4.70
CA ALA A 182 15.09 -5.95 -4.35
C ALA A 182 14.02 -6.43 -3.37
N THR A 183 13.52 -5.54 -2.51
CA THR A 183 12.36 -5.87 -1.65
C THR A 183 11.23 -6.45 -2.48
N PRO A 184 10.68 -7.63 -2.10
CA PRO A 184 9.71 -8.33 -2.93
C PRO A 184 8.36 -7.59 -2.97
N ARG A 185 7.68 -7.66 -4.10
CA ARG A 185 6.35 -7.06 -4.32
C ARG A 185 6.33 -5.59 -3.87
N SER A 186 5.40 -5.23 -2.95
CA SER A 186 5.27 -3.89 -2.35
C SER A 186 5.69 -3.87 -0.88
N VAL A 187 6.69 -4.67 -0.50
CA VAL A 187 7.29 -4.62 0.85
C VAL A 187 8.04 -3.30 1.01
N ASN A 188 7.48 -2.39 1.81
CA ASN A 188 7.97 -1.01 1.93
C ASN A 188 7.77 -0.40 3.33
N THR A 189 7.48 -1.21 4.34
CA THR A 189 7.43 -0.80 5.75
C THR A 189 8.65 -1.31 6.51
N LEU A 190 9.05 -0.65 7.59
CA LEU A 190 10.20 -1.10 8.40
C LEU A 190 10.10 -2.58 8.80
N SER A 191 8.95 -3.01 9.31
CA SER A 191 8.73 -4.41 9.70
C SER A 191 8.85 -5.37 8.50
N GLY A 192 8.34 -4.97 7.34
CA GLY A 192 8.43 -5.74 6.10
C GLY A 192 9.88 -5.87 5.62
N VAL A 193 10.61 -4.75 5.59
CA VAL A 193 12.02 -4.71 5.18
C VAL A 193 12.90 -5.51 6.15
N MET A 194 12.66 -5.40 7.47
CA MET A 194 13.39 -6.21 8.46
C MET A 194 13.15 -7.71 8.27
N LYS A 195 11.91 -8.09 7.97
CA LYS A 195 11.57 -9.49 7.69
C LYS A 195 12.29 -9.96 6.43
N ASP A 196 12.22 -9.21 5.36
CA ASP A 196 12.88 -9.47 4.09
C ASP A 196 14.40 -9.65 4.28
N VAL A 197 15.05 -8.73 4.98
CA VAL A 197 16.47 -8.83 5.31
C VAL A 197 16.78 -10.10 6.09
N ASN A 198 15.98 -10.44 7.10
CA ASN A 198 16.27 -11.62 7.94
C ASN A 198 16.08 -12.95 7.21
N ASP A 199 15.01 -13.04 6.41
CA ASP A 199 14.53 -14.32 5.88
C ASP A 199 14.99 -14.54 4.43
N ASP A 200 14.97 -13.50 3.59
CA ASP A 200 15.03 -13.64 2.14
C ASP A 200 16.29 -13.02 1.50
N LEU A 201 16.86 -11.93 2.04
CA LEU A 201 18.03 -11.26 1.46
C LEU A 201 19.22 -12.24 1.32
N PRO A 202 19.71 -12.56 0.10
CA PRO A 202 20.86 -13.43 -0.10
C PRO A 202 22.15 -12.80 0.45
N LYS A 203 23.05 -13.63 1.00
CA LYS A 203 24.32 -13.13 1.58
C LYS A 203 25.33 -12.63 0.57
N ASP A 204 25.18 -13.04 -0.69
CA ASP A 204 26.06 -12.66 -1.80
C ASP A 204 25.49 -11.52 -2.63
N THR A 205 24.49 -10.79 -2.10
CA THR A 205 23.91 -9.62 -2.74
C THR A 205 24.93 -8.48 -2.78
N GLU A 206 25.19 -7.96 -3.98
CA GLU A 206 26.08 -6.82 -4.20
C GLU A 206 25.31 -5.48 -4.20
N VAL A 207 24.05 -5.48 -4.68
CA VAL A 207 23.18 -4.30 -4.65
C VAL A 207 21.81 -4.67 -4.10
N TYR A 208 21.42 -4.01 -3.01
CA TYR A 208 20.10 -4.14 -2.39
C TYR A 208 19.23 -2.93 -2.72
N VAL A 209 18.10 -3.15 -3.39
CA VAL A 209 17.16 -2.10 -3.81
C VAL A 209 15.94 -2.13 -2.89
N VAL A 210 15.76 -1.06 -2.11
CA VAL A 210 14.76 -1.01 -1.02
C VAL A 210 13.66 -0.02 -1.33
N GLU A 211 12.43 -0.50 -1.43
CA GLU A 211 11.26 0.34 -1.49
C GLU A 211 10.88 0.85 -0.09
N MET A 212 10.64 2.17 0.05
CA MET A 212 10.28 2.82 1.32
C MET A 212 8.94 3.52 1.19
N GLY A 213 7.97 3.02 1.93
CA GLY A 213 6.61 3.57 2.02
C GLY A 213 6.41 4.35 3.31
N ALA A 214 5.48 5.31 3.30
CA ALA A 214 5.08 6.07 4.48
C ALA A 214 3.58 6.31 4.52
N ARG A 215 3.04 6.35 5.72
CA ARG A 215 1.71 6.84 6.08
C ARG A 215 1.76 7.97 7.09
N GLY A 216 2.96 8.35 7.54
CA GLY A 216 3.19 9.43 8.51
C GLY A 216 4.64 9.87 8.49
N GLU A 217 4.87 11.02 9.11
CA GLU A 217 6.21 11.57 9.35
C GLU A 217 7.05 10.61 10.18
N GLY A 218 8.33 10.47 9.85
CA GLY A 218 9.28 9.55 10.48
C GLY A 218 9.31 8.13 9.88
N ASP A 219 8.29 7.71 9.13
CA ASP A 219 8.22 6.35 8.58
C ASP A 219 9.38 6.07 7.60
N ILE A 220 9.75 7.04 6.75
CA ILE A 220 10.89 6.91 5.83
C ILE A 220 12.21 7.02 6.58
N ALA A 221 12.32 7.94 7.54
CA ALA A 221 13.51 8.09 8.36
C ALA A 221 13.88 6.79 9.11
N GLU A 222 12.88 6.09 9.64
CA GLU A 222 13.09 4.80 10.31
C GLU A 222 13.69 3.75 9.37
N ILE A 223 13.15 3.64 8.14
CA ILE A 223 13.65 2.68 7.15
C ILE A 223 15.02 3.12 6.63
N SER A 224 15.18 4.41 6.30
CA SER A 224 16.44 4.99 5.82
C SER A 224 17.58 4.80 6.85
N THR A 225 17.31 5.09 8.11
CA THR A 225 18.29 4.84 9.19
C THR A 225 18.64 3.35 9.34
N PHE A 226 17.64 2.47 9.13
CA PHE A 226 17.85 1.02 9.27
C PHE A 226 18.70 0.43 8.16
N VAL A 227 18.41 0.76 6.87
CA VAL A 227 19.17 0.20 5.73
C VAL A 227 20.32 1.09 5.30
N ASN A 228 20.35 2.35 5.73
CA ASN A 228 21.40 3.35 5.51
C ASN A 228 21.85 3.42 4.03
N PRO A 229 21.01 3.92 3.10
CA PRO A 229 21.25 3.84 1.67
C PRO A 229 22.46 4.67 1.22
N HIS A 230 23.19 4.17 0.21
CA HIS A 230 24.24 4.89 -0.51
C HIS A 230 23.68 5.77 -1.61
N TYR A 231 22.58 5.33 -2.20
CA TYR A 231 21.90 6.01 -3.29
C TYR A 231 20.42 6.15 -2.95
N ALA A 232 19.82 7.28 -3.29
CA ALA A 232 18.41 7.53 -3.04
C ALA A 232 17.70 7.99 -4.30
N VAL A 233 16.47 7.51 -4.49
CA VAL A 233 15.55 7.98 -5.53
C VAL A 233 14.27 8.45 -4.89
N VAL A 234 13.92 9.71 -5.15
CA VAL A 234 12.61 10.27 -4.82
C VAL A 234 11.86 10.47 -6.13
N GLY A 235 10.91 9.58 -6.43
CA GLY A 235 10.05 9.71 -7.61
C GLY A 235 8.97 10.77 -7.44
N LYS A 236 7.96 10.78 -8.34
CA LYS A 236 6.89 11.79 -8.34
C LYS A 236 6.19 11.88 -6.98
N ILE A 237 6.06 13.11 -6.48
CA ILE A 237 5.30 13.46 -5.27
C ILE A 237 3.95 14.02 -5.69
N GLY A 238 2.88 13.50 -5.09
CA GLY A 238 1.51 13.92 -5.29
C GLY A 238 0.66 13.63 -4.05
N PRO A 239 -0.65 13.92 -4.07
CA PRO A 239 -1.55 13.86 -2.91
C PRO A 239 -1.91 12.45 -2.42
N ALA A 240 -1.04 11.46 -2.64
CA ALA A 240 -1.26 10.11 -2.13
C ALA A 240 -1.33 10.10 -0.59
N HIS A 241 -2.36 9.42 -0.05
CA HIS A 241 -2.60 9.34 1.40
C HIS A 241 -2.75 10.71 2.08
N ILE A 242 -3.33 11.70 1.39
CA ILE A 242 -3.47 13.09 1.89
C ILE A 242 -4.26 13.15 3.21
N GLU A 243 -5.21 12.25 3.42
CA GLU A 243 -5.96 12.15 4.68
C GLU A 243 -5.06 11.91 5.90
N TYR A 244 -3.98 11.13 5.72
CA TYR A 244 -3.00 10.86 6.77
C TYR A 244 -1.99 11.98 6.93
N PHE A 245 -1.50 12.53 5.82
CA PHE A 245 -0.49 13.58 5.81
C PHE A 245 -1.05 14.98 6.00
N ARG A 246 -2.32 15.20 5.67
CA ARG A 246 -3.07 16.46 5.76
C ARG A 246 -2.62 17.55 4.77
N THR A 247 -1.33 17.65 4.47
CA THR A 247 -0.78 18.67 3.57
C THR A 247 0.24 18.08 2.60
N MET A 248 0.37 18.70 1.41
CA MET A 248 1.40 18.34 0.45
C MET A 248 2.81 18.58 1.00
N GLU A 249 2.98 19.56 1.87
CA GLU A 249 4.26 19.85 2.54
C GLU A 249 4.70 18.70 3.43
N ASN A 250 3.79 18.13 4.23
CA ASN A 250 4.09 16.96 5.06
C ASN A 250 4.47 15.75 4.21
N ILE A 251 3.79 15.54 3.05
CA ILE A 251 4.16 14.47 2.11
C ILE A 251 5.59 14.69 1.61
N ARG A 252 5.94 15.91 1.14
CA ARG A 252 7.28 16.23 0.67
C ARG A 252 8.33 16.00 1.76
N ASN A 253 8.14 16.60 2.93
CA ASN A 253 9.07 16.50 4.05
C ASN A 253 9.30 15.02 4.43
N THR A 254 8.24 14.22 4.53
CA THR A 254 8.36 12.79 4.83
C THR A 254 9.12 12.04 3.74
N LYS A 255 8.88 12.31 2.46
CA LYS A 255 9.63 11.63 1.38
C LYS A 255 11.10 12.03 1.37
N MET A 256 11.42 13.28 1.71
CA MET A 256 12.79 13.77 1.80
C MET A 256 13.57 13.18 2.99
N GLU A 257 12.92 12.56 3.97
CA GLU A 257 13.57 11.83 5.05
C GLU A 257 14.52 10.72 4.56
N ILE A 258 14.34 10.23 3.32
CA ILE A 258 15.23 9.24 2.71
C ILE A 258 16.68 9.76 2.60
N LEU A 259 16.87 11.05 2.57
CA LEU A 259 18.20 11.68 2.54
C LEU A 259 18.90 11.70 3.91
N GLN A 260 18.18 11.35 5.00
CA GLN A 260 18.74 11.26 6.35
C GLN A 260 19.56 9.96 6.52
N THR A 261 20.60 9.83 5.71
CA THR A 261 21.58 8.74 5.75
C THR A 261 22.97 9.33 5.87
N ASN A 262 23.86 8.65 6.60
CA ASN A 262 25.22 9.14 6.84
C ASN A 262 26.25 8.69 5.80
N ARG A 263 25.81 7.91 4.79
CA ARG A 263 26.67 7.42 3.70
C ARG A 263 26.12 7.70 2.29
N LEU A 264 25.22 8.68 2.17
CA LEU A 264 24.64 9.08 0.90
C LEU A 264 25.71 9.57 -0.06
N LYS A 265 25.86 8.88 -1.20
CA LYS A 265 26.74 9.28 -2.30
C LYS A 265 26.01 10.20 -3.28
N THR A 266 24.85 9.74 -3.77
CA THR A 266 24.05 10.48 -4.75
C THR A 266 22.55 10.24 -4.54
N ALA A 267 21.75 11.28 -4.73
CA ALA A 267 20.29 11.20 -4.77
C ALA A 267 19.72 11.83 -6.04
N TRP A 268 18.69 11.22 -6.59
CA TRP A 268 17.89 11.76 -7.69
C TRP A 268 16.49 12.03 -7.19
N VAL A 269 16.06 13.27 -7.32
CA VAL A 269 14.81 13.76 -6.77
C VAL A 269 13.96 14.37 -7.89
N HIS A 270 12.74 13.86 -8.05
CA HIS A 270 11.81 14.39 -9.03
C HIS A 270 11.45 15.85 -8.70
N GLU A 271 11.33 16.71 -9.71
CA GLU A 271 11.04 18.15 -9.59
C GLU A 271 9.80 18.48 -8.72
N SER A 272 8.80 17.58 -8.67
CA SER A 272 7.62 17.74 -7.80
C SER A 272 7.93 17.82 -6.29
N ALA A 273 9.13 17.44 -5.87
CA ALA A 273 9.58 17.61 -4.49
C ALA A 273 9.92 19.06 -4.15
N SER A 274 10.12 19.90 -5.16
CA SER A 274 10.43 21.34 -5.00
C SER A 274 11.66 21.61 -4.13
N VAL A 275 12.70 20.78 -4.28
CA VAL A 275 13.96 20.91 -3.53
C VAL A 275 15.03 21.65 -4.36
N LYS A 276 15.95 22.32 -3.67
CA LYS A 276 17.12 22.91 -4.33
C LYS A 276 18.15 21.80 -4.57
N PRO A 277 18.76 21.76 -5.78
CA PRO A 277 19.88 20.86 -6.04
C PRO A 277 21.06 21.16 -5.10
N GLU A 278 21.72 20.10 -4.66
CA GLU A 278 22.98 20.17 -3.90
C GLU A 278 24.07 19.35 -4.64
N SER A 279 25.27 19.32 -4.12
CA SER A 279 26.39 18.61 -4.77
C SER A 279 26.10 17.15 -5.06
N ASN A 280 25.39 16.48 -4.15
CA ASN A 280 25.02 15.07 -4.24
C ASN A 280 23.50 14.83 -4.33
N VAL A 281 22.68 15.89 -4.45
CA VAL A 281 21.25 15.81 -4.66
C VAL A 281 20.91 16.43 -6.01
N HIS A 282 20.51 15.62 -6.95
CA HIS A 282 20.21 16.02 -8.32
C HIS A 282 18.72 15.98 -8.57
N THR A 283 18.18 17.00 -9.21
CA THR A 283 16.78 17.07 -9.58
C THR A 283 16.59 16.64 -11.03
N PHE A 284 15.49 15.95 -11.32
CA PHE A 284 15.10 15.55 -12.67
C PHE A 284 13.59 15.78 -12.91
N GLY A 285 13.21 15.98 -14.16
CA GLY A 285 11.82 16.21 -14.54
C GLY A 285 11.67 16.57 -16.02
N GLU A 286 10.47 16.93 -16.44
CA GLU A 286 10.15 17.36 -17.81
C GLU A 286 10.31 18.85 -18.02
N ASN A 287 10.75 19.59 -17.01
CA ASN A 287 10.78 21.05 -17.03
C ASN A 287 9.40 21.65 -17.40
N LEU A 288 8.34 21.01 -16.89
CA LEU A 288 7.01 21.56 -16.99
C LEU A 288 7.07 22.92 -16.25
N ASN A 289 6.72 24.00 -16.92
CA ASN A 289 6.57 25.34 -16.34
C ASN A 289 5.47 25.27 -15.25
N LEU A 290 5.82 24.63 -14.13
CA LEU A 290 4.99 24.57 -12.94
C LEU A 290 4.84 25.97 -12.45
N ASP A 291 3.64 26.49 -12.57
CA ASP A 291 3.10 27.79 -12.19
C ASP A 291 4.15 28.80 -11.68
N ILE A 292 4.32 29.92 -12.38
CA ILE A 292 5.28 31.03 -12.12
C ILE A 292 5.31 31.47 -10.64
N ARG A 293 4.40 31.05 -9.81
CA ARG A 293 4.28 31.38 -8.38
C ARG A 293 5.08 30.47 -7.44
N THR A 294 5.49 29.30 -7.87
CA THR A 294 6.42 28.44 -7.13
C THR A 294 7.79 28.56 -7.78
N ILE A 295 8.72 29.22 -7.10
CA ILE A 295 10.14 29.30 -7.51
C ILE A 295 10.74 27.90 -7.27
N THR A 296 10.36 26.96 -8.11
CA THR A 296 11.03 25.65 -8.16
C THR A 296 12.19 25.82 -9.12
N PRO A 297 13.44 25.57 -8.72
CA PRO A 297 14.55 25.62 -9.66
C PRO A 297 14.30 24.61 -10.78
N ALA A 298 14.67 24.97 -12.01
CA ALA A 298 14.62 24.02 -13.13
C ALA A 298 15.39 22.74 -12.77
N PRO A 299 14.90 21.56 -13.18
CA PRO A 299 15.58 20.33 -12.88
C PRO A 299 16.97 20.29 -13.53
N LYS A 300 17.94 19.71 -12.85
CA LYS A 300 19.30 19.54 -13.38
C LYS A 300 19.32 18.65 -14.62
N PHE A 301 18.51 17.58 -14.58
CA PHE A 301 18.34 16.66 -15.70
C PHE A 301 16.94 16.80 -16.27
N VAL A 302 16.84 17.23 -17.51
CA VAL A 302 15.59 17.36 -18.24
C VAL A 302 15.34 16.08 -19.04
N ILE A 303 14.16 15.54 -18.91
CA ILE A 303 13.69 14.40 -19.69
C ILE A 303 12.90 14.97 -20.87
N GLU A 304 13.39 14.74 -22.07
CA GLU A 304 12.86 15.36 -23.28
C GLU A 304 12.23 14.31 -24.21
N ASN A 305 11.46 14.75 -25.18
CA ASN A 305 10.88 13.92 -26.24
C ASN A 305 10.18 12.66 -25.72
N VAL A 306 9.36 12.86 -24.68
CA VAL A 306 8.59 11.75 -24.10
C VAL A 306 7.49 11.35 -25.07
N GLU A 307 7.56 10.11 -25.55
CA GLU A 307 6.54 9.50 -26.41
C GLU A 307 6.06 8.20 -25.77
N ALA A 308 4.75 8.03 -25.68
CA ALA A 308 4.12 6.78 -25.22
C ALA A 308 3.17 6.27 -26.30
N THR A 309 3.29 5.00 -26.62
CA THR A 309 2.41 4.28 -27.54
C THR A 309 1.72 3.14 -26.80
N LEU A 310 0.86 2.38 -27.50
CA LEU A 310 0.29 1.14 -26.93
C LEU A 310 1.30 -0.02 -26.84
N GLU A 311 2.57 0.21 -27.18
CA GLU A 311 3.61 -0.82 -27.20
C GLU A 311 4.82 -0.44 -26.34
N SER A 312 5.13 0.87 -26.26
CA SER A 312 6.37 1.32 -25.61
C SER A 312 6.26 2.77 -25.11
N THR A 313 7.19 3.11 -24.24
CA THR A 313 7.49 4.49 -23.87
C THR A 313 8.96 4.77 -24.21
N SER A 314 9.21 5.91 -24.87
CA SER A 314 10.55 6.42 -25.18
C SER A 314 10.75 7.83 -24.65
N PHE A 315 11.99 8.20 -24.41
CA PHE A 315 12.38 9.52 -23.93
C PHE A 315 13.86 9.78 -24.26
N THR A 316 14.26 11.05 -24.23
CA THR A 316 15.66 11.48 -24.38
C THR A 316 16.19 11.97 -23.03
N LEU A 317 17.36 11.50 -22.66
CA LEU A 317 18.11 11.96 -21.50
C LEU A 317 19.55 12.24 -21.86
N GLU A 318 20.03 13.48 -21.61
CA GLU A 318 21.40 13.91 -21.94
C GLU A 318 21.80 13.62 -23.41
N GLY A 319 20.83 13.79 -24.33
CA GLY A 319 21.03 13.55 -25.76
C GLY A 319 20.97 12.09 -26.20
N VAL A 320 20.80 11.14 -25.27
CA VAL A 320 20.63 9.72 -25.56
C VAL A 320 19.15 9.35 -25.54
N GLN A 321 18.67 8.67 -26.58
CA GLN A 321 17.31 8.16 -26.65
C GLN A 321 17.23 6.76 -26.01
N TYR A 322 16.27 6.60 -25.09
CA TYR A 322 15.95 5.35 -24.42
C TYR A 322 14.52 4.92 -24.76
N SER A 323 14.29 3.61 -24.86
CA SER A 323 12.97 3.05 -25.10
C SER A 323 12.78 1.73 -24.34
N ALA A 324 11.57 1.51 -23.82
CA ALA A 324 11.20 0.26 -23.16
C ALA A 324 9.78 -0.15 -23.56
N SER A 325 9.49 -1.46 -23.57
CA SER A 325 8.13 -2.00 -23.81
C SER A 325 7.24 -1.82 -22.55
N ILE A 326 7.24 -0.62 -22.00
CA ILE A 326 6.45 -0.18 -20.84
C ILE A 326 5.52 0.93 -21.29
N LEU A 327 4.27 0.88 -20.88
CA LEU A 327 3.24 1.80 -21.33
C LEU A 327 3.11 3.03 -20.41
N GLY A 328 2.63 4.13 -21.00
CA GLY A 328 2.26 5.35 -20.29
C GLY A 328 3.40 6.35 -20.12
N ALA A 329 3.18 7.60 -20.54
CA ALA A 329 4.17 8.67 -20.52
C ALA A 329 4.77 8.92 -19.12
N PHE A 330 3.98 8.76 -18.06
CA PHE A 330 4.47 8.90 -16.69
C PHE A 330 5.59 7.89 -16.33
N ASN A 331 5.68 6.77 -17.07
CA ASN A 331 6.76 5.80 -16.89
C ASN A 331 8.10 6.28 -17.44
N ALA A 332 8.13 7.32 -18.30
CA ALA A 332 9.39 7.92 -18.72
C ALA A 332 10.20 8.41 -17.51
N MET A 333 9.53 9.06 -16.53
CA MET A 333 10.18 9.50 -15.28
C MET A 333 10.68 8.33 -14.43
N ASN A 334 9.89 7.26 -14.34
CA ASN A 334 10.25 6.06 -13.59
C ASN A 334 11.45 5.33 -14.24
N LEU A 335 11.47 5.25 -15.56
CA LEU A 335 12.56 4.67 -16.36
C LEU A 335 13.83 5.53 -16.26
N ALA A 336 13.69 6.87 -16.38
CA ALA A 336 14.81 7.78 -16.25
C ALA A 336 15.48 7.67 -14.88
N ALA A 337 14.68 7.55 -13.80
CA ALA A 337 15.19 7.31 -12.46
C ALA A 337 16.03 6.02 -12.38
N ALA A 338 15.60 4.96 -13.05
CA ALA A 338 16.37 3.70 -13.13
C ALA A 338 17.65 3.86 -13.99
N VAL A 339 17.59 4.61 -15.09
CA VAL A 339 18.74 4.93 -15.92
C VAL A 339 19.81 5.69 -15.13
N PHE A 340 19.43 6.70 -14.34
CA PHE A 340 20.37 7.43 -13.50
C PHE A 340 21.13 6.51 -12.55
N VAL A 341 20.44 5.65 -11.84
CA VAL A 341 21.08 4.69 -10.92
C VAL A 341 21.99 3.71 -11.67
N ALA A 342 21.56 3.23 -12.83
CA ALA A 342 22.35 2.31 -13.63
C ALA A 342 23.64 2.98 -14.15
N LYS A 343 23.56 4.21 -14.66
CA LYS A 343 24.73 5.01 -15.10
C LYS A 343 25.70 5.26 -13.93
N GLU A 344 25.20 5.68 -12.79
CA GLU A 344 26.01 5.91 -11.59
C GLU A 344 26.76 4.65 -11.12
N LEU A 345 26.13 3.49 -11.25
CA LEU A 345 26.74 2.20 -10.94
C LEU A 345 27.57 1.63 -12.11
N GLY A 346 27.80 2.44 -13.14
CA GLY A 346 28.76 2.19 -14.21
C GLY A 346 28.28 1.19 -15.25
N LEU A 347 26.99 1.18 -15.59
CA LEU A 347 26.49 0.54 -16.81
C LEU A 347 26.65 1.52 -17.99
N SER A 348 27.01 1.02 -19.16
CA SER A 348 27.02 1.82 -20.38
C SER A 348 25.61 2.05 -20.94
N ASP A 349 25.45 3.06 -21.80
CA ASP A 349 24.16 3.34 -22.45
C ASP A 349 23.67 2.14 -23.27
N GLU A 350 24.59 1.37 -23.92
CA GLU A 350 24.21 0.17 -24.64
C GLU A 350 23.71 -0.95 -23.72
N GLN A 351 24.35 -1.12 -22.55
CA GLN A 351 23.91 -2.11 -21.56
C GLN A 351 22.54 -1.72 -21.00
N ILE A 352 22.33 -0.43 -20.73
CA ILE A 352 21.06 0.11 -20.24
C ILE A 352 19.98 -0.11 -21.30
N GLN A 353 20.22 0.29 -22.57
CA GLN A 353 19.24 0.11 -23.64
C GLN A 353 18.90 -1.37 -23.86
N LYS A 354 19.88 -2.26 -23.80
CA LYS A 354 19.65 -3.71 -23.85
C LYS A 354 18.79 -4.19 -22.67
N GLY A 355 19.04 -3.68 -21.48
CA GLY A 355 18.21 -3.97 -20.30
C GLY A 355 16.78 -3.48 -20.49
N LEU A 356 16.59 -2.24 -20.95
CA LEU A 356 15.28 -1.66 -21.20
C LEU A 356 14.47 -2.42 -22.26
N SER A 357 15.13 -2.95 -23.31
CA SER A 357 14.46 -3.73 -24.35
C SER A 357 13.91 -5.09 -23.87
N THR A 358 14.41 -5.60 -22.75
CA THR A 358 13.96 -6.86 -22.12
C THR A 358 13.11 -6.64 -20.88
N LEU A 359 12.89 -5.38 -20.50
CA LEU A 359 12.13 -5.01 -19.33
C LEU A 359 10.66 -5.38 -19.52
N LYS A 360 10.07 -6.00 -18.49
CA LYS A 360 8.65 -6.35 -18.48
C LYS A 360 7.88 -5.39 -17.60
N ALA A 361 6.63 -5.13 -17.96
CA ALA A 361 5.73 -4.39 -17.11
C ALA A 361 5.57 -5.09 -15.75
N VAL A 362 5.40 -4.28 -14.71
CA VAL A 362 5.02 -4.78 -13.38
C VAL A 362 3.54 -5.17 -13.44
N ASP A 363 3.20 -6.33 -12.92
CA ASP A 363 1.82 -6.81 -12.90
C ASP A 363 0.86 -5.77 -12.32
N HIS A 364 -0.25 -5.59 -12.99
CA HIS A 364 -1.31 -4.62 -12.63
C HIS A 364 -0.87 -3.14 -12.64
N ARG A 365 0.18 -2.80 -13.39
CA ARG A 365 0.71 -1.42 -13.53
C ARG A 365 0.76 -1.03 -15.00
N LEU A 366 -0.41 -0.78 -15.58
CA LEU A 366 -0.59 -0.48 -17.01
C LEU A 366 0.09 -1.55 -17.90
N GLN A 367 -0.13 -2.81 -17.54
CA GLN A 367 0.39 -3.97 -18.25
C GLN A 367 -0.49 -4.26 -19.47
N ARG A 368 0.11 -4.40 -20.67
CA ARG A 368 -0.59 -4.87 -21.86
C ARG A 368 -0.61 -6.39 -21.90
N ILE A 369 -1.79 -6.95 -22.16
CA ILE A 369 -2.04 -8.37 -22.34
C ILE A 369 -2.87 -8.55 -23.60
N ASP A 370 -2.35 -9.29 -24.58
CA ASP A 370 -3.10 -9.63 -25.78
C ASP A 370 -3.74 -11.01 -25.57
N ALA A 371 -5.07 -11.06 -25.45
CA ALA A 371 -5.80 -12.30 -25.16
C ALA A 371 -7.15 -12.34 -25.86
N GLY A 372 -7.50 -13.46 -26.46
CA GLY A 372 -8.81 -13.68 -27.11
C GLY A 372 -9.14 -12.70 -28.23
N GLY A 373 -8.13 -12.21 -28.95
CA GLY A 373 -8.29 -11.20 -30.00
C GLY A 373 -8.59 -9.79 -29.46
N LYS A 374 -8.37 -9.53 -28.17
CA LYS A 374 -8.59 -8.26 -27.50
C LYS A 374 -7.28 -7.73 -26.96
N VAL A 375 -7.15 -6.41 -26.83
CA VAL A 375 -6.07 -5.74 -26.13
C VAL A 375 -6.55 -5.41 -24.73
N ILE A 376 -5.90 -5.94 -23.70
CA ILE A 376 -6.21 -5.65 -22.31
C ILE A 376 -5.08 -4.77 -21.75
N LEU A 377 -5.45 -3.66 -21.16
CA LEU A 377 -4.57 -2.80 -20.38
C LEU A 377 -4.95 -2.98 -18.90
N ASP A 378 -4.05 -3.59 -18.13
CA ASP A 378 -4.28 -3.86 -16.71
C ASP A 378 -3.53 -2.84 -15.85
N ASP A 379 -4.25 -1.85 -15.34
CA ASP A 379 -3.81 -0.82 -14.39
C ASP A 379 -4.67 -0.87 -13.11
N SER A 380 -4.98 -2.09 -12.68
CA SER A 380 -5.91 -2.35 -11.59
C SER A 380 -5.33 -2.13 -10.18
N PHE A 381 -4.05 -1.79 -10.04
CA PHE A 381 -3.43 -1.68 -8.71
C PHE A 381 -3.22 -0.21 -8.28
N ASN A 382 -3.94 0.24 -7.22
CA ASN A 382 -3.80 1.55 -6.58
C ASN A 382 -3.83 2.74 -7.56
N GLY A 383 -4.94 2.91 -8.25
CA GLY A 383 -5.17 4.04 -9.15
C GLY A 383 -5.04 5.39 -8.44
N ASN A 384 -4.55 6.35 -9.17
CA ASN A 384 -4.55 7.77 -8.80
C ASN A 384 -4.98 8.59 -10.01
N ILE A 385 -5.38 9.85 -9.80
CA ILE A 385 -5.95 10.67 -10.86
C ILE A 385 -5.00 10.81 -12.06
N ASP A 386 -3.73 11.12 -11.84
CA ASP A 386 -2.76 11.32 -12.92
C ASP A 386 -2.54 10.03 -13.74
N GLY A 387 -2.40 8.89 -13.05
CA GLY A 387 -2.21 7.58 -13.69
C GLY A 387 -3.45 7.17 -14.47
N MET A 388 -4.63 7.35 -13.89
CA MET A 388 -5.90 7.01 -14.54
C MET A 388 -6.15 7.89 -15.77
N MET A 389 -5.92 9.19 -15.68
CA MET A 389 -6.02 10.09 -16.85
C MET A 389 -5.02 9.72 -17.93
N ALA A 390 -3.77 9.42 -17.57
CA ALA A 390 -2.75 9.00 -18.53
C ALA A 390 -3.09 7.65 -19.19
N SER A 391 -3.73 6.72 -18.49
CA SER A 391 -4.20 5.44 -19.06
C SER A 391 -5.40 5.67 -20.01
N PHE A 392 -6.29 6.62 -19.70
CA PHE A 392 -7.39 7.03 -20.59
C PHE A 392 -6.85 7.70 -21.87
N ASP A 393 -5.88 8.60 -21.72
CA ASP A 393 -5.24 9.25 -22.87
C ASP A 393 -4.49 8.24 -23.75
N LEU A 394 -3.88 7.24 -23.14
CA LEU A 394 -3.25 6.14 -23.89
C LEU A 394 -4.32 5.34 -24.66
N ALA A 395 -5.47 5.06 -24.06
CA ALA A 395 -6.57 4.35 -24.71
C ALA A 395 -7.13 5.10 -25.92
N THR A 396 -7.04 6.45 -25.98
CA THR A 396 -7.46 7.23 -27.17
C THR A 396 -6.67 6.85 -28.43
N ARG A 397 -5.46 6.31 -28.29
CA ARG A 397 -4.61 5.89 -29.42
C ARG A 397 -5.05 4.57 -30.08
N TYR A 398 -6.02 3.89 -29.46
CA TYR A 398 -6.58 2.67 -30.02
C TYR A 398 -7.75 3.03 -30.96
N GLU A 399 -7.68 2.55 -32.20
CA GLU A 399 -8.68 2.86 -33.23
C GLU A 399 -10.00 2.06 -33.09
N GLY A 400 -9.95 0.92 -32.35
CA GLY A 400 -11.10 0.06 -32.13
C GLY A 400 -11.99 0.54 -30.97
N ARG A 401 -13.04 -0.24 -30.69
CA ARG A 401 -13.96 -0.01 -29.57
C ARG A 401 -13.22 -0.16 -28.23
N LYS A 402 -13.52 0.71 -27.28
CA LYS A 402 -12.85 0.84 -26.00
C LYS A 402 -13.82 0.63 -24.84
N VAL A 403 -13.44 -0.21 -23.90
CA VAL A 403 -14.20 -0.54 -22.69
C VAL A 403 -13.33 -0.21 -21.47
N VAL A 404 -13.84 0.52 -20.50
CA VAL A 404 -13.19 0.71 -19.21
C VAL A 404 -13.97 0.01 -18.11
N ILE A 405 -13.24 -0.62 -17.17
CA ILE A 405 -13.78 -1.27 -15.99
C ILE A 405 -13.12 -0.64 -14.79
N THR A 406 -13.89 0.02 -13.93
CA THR A 406 -13.34 0.81 -12.83
C THR A 406 -14.33 0.98 -11.68
N PRO A 407 -13.89 1.03 -10.41
CA PRO A 407 -14.69 1.54 -9.30
C PRO A 407 -14.65 3.08 -9.20
N GLY A 408 -13.92 3.77 -10.09
CA GLY A 408 -13.47 5.13 -9.87
C GLY A 408 -12.24 5.20 -8.95
N LEU A 409 -11.94 6.37 -8.42
CA LEU A 409 -10.89 6.57 -7.44
C LEU A 409 -11.42 6.30 -6.03
N VAL A 410 -10.59 5.66 -5.20
CA VAL A 410 -10.87 5.34 -3.80
C VAL A 410 -10.06 6.27 -2.90
N GLU A 411 -10.62 6.67 -1.75
CA GLU A 411 -9.96 7.56 -0.77
C GLU A 411 -9.62 8.97 -1.34
N VAL A 412 -10.51 9.51 -2.20
CA VAL A 412 -10.38 10.87 -2.76
C VAL A 412 -11.72 11.61 -2.70
N ASP A 413 -11.67 12.92 -2.90
CA ASP A 413 -12.86 13.76 -2.97
C ASP A 413 -13.70 13.47 -4.24
N ASP A 414 -15.02 13.66 -4.15
CA ASP A 414 -15.97 13.41 -5.24
C ASP A 414 -15.63 14.19 -6.51
N GLU A 415 -15.07 15.39 -6.39
CA GLU A 415 -14.67 16.25 -7.51
C GLU A 415 -13.71 15.54 -8.47
N LEU A 416 -12.76 14.78 -7.95
CA LEU A 416 -11.83 14.01 -8.79
C LEU A 416 -12.54 12.86 -9.51
N ASN A 417 -13.52 12.23 -8.86
CA ASN A 417 -14.33 11.19 -9.52
C ASN A 417 -15.26 11.77 -10.59
N VAL A 418 -15.72 13.02 -10.45
CA VAL A 418 -16.45 13.74 -11.51
C VAL A 418 -15.55 13.95 -12.73
N GLU A 419 -14.28 14.32 -12.53
CA GLU A 419 -13.32 14.48 -13.62
C GLU A 419 -13.07 13.14 -14.35
N VAL A 420 -12.88 12.06 -13.57
CA VAL A 420 -12.71 10.70 -14.10
C VAL A 420 -13.94 10.27 -14.91
N ALA A 421 -15.16 10.48 -14.39
CA ALA A 421 -16.40 10.09 -15.06
C ALA A 421 -16.59 10.84 -16.39
N LYS A 422 -16.33 12.15 -16.43
CA LYS A 422 -16.38 12.96 -17.66
C LYS A 422 -15.39 12.45 -18.70
N ARG A 423 -14.13 12.23 -18.29
CA ARG A 423 -13.11 11.73 -19.20
C ARG A 423 -13.42 10.32 -19.71
N ALA A 424 -13.95 9.45 -18.83
CA ALA A 424 -14.40 8.11 -19.23
C ALA A 424 -15.49 8.18 -20.30
N ASN A 425 -16.48 9.08 -20.16
CA ASN A 425 -17.54 9.27 -21.14
C ASN A 425 -17.03 9.74 -22.52
N GLU A 426 -15.96 10.57 -22.53
CA GLU A 426 -15.35 11.05 -23.77
C GLU A 426 -14.57 9.97 -24.52
N VAL A 427 -13.87 9.09 -23.78
CA VAL A 427 -12.87 8.18 -24.35
C VAL A 427 -13.44 6.80 -24.66
N PHE A 428 -14.37 6.31 -23.84
CA PHE A 428 -14.81 4.92 -23.90
C PHE A 428 -16.21 4.78 -24.50
N ASP A 429 -16.40 3.68 -25.22
CA ASP A 429 -17.67 3.27 -25.79
C ASP A 429 -18.55 2.54 -24.77
N VAL A 430 -17.91 1.93 -23.74
CA VAL A 430 -18.57 1.31 -22.60
C VAL A 430 -17.81 1.61 -21.32
N VAL A 431 -18.52 2.04 -20.30
CA VAL A 431 -17.99 2.36 -18.96
C VAL A 431 -18.65 1.43 -17.95
N VAL A 432 -17.89 0.46 -17.46
CA VAL A 432 -18.35 -0.50 -16.45
C VAL A 432 -17.88 -0.01 -15.07
N VAL A 433 -18.85 0.34 -14.21
CA VAL A 433 -18.55 0.77 -12.83
C VAL A 433 -18.76 -0.39 -11.88
N THR A 434 -17.69 -0.74 -11.12
CA THR A 434 -17.71 -1.85 -10.17
C THR A 434 -18.14 -1.38 -8.79
N GLY A 435 -19.13 -2.05 -8.20
CA GLY A 435 -19.66 -1.72 -6.88
C GLY A 435 -20.54 -0.48 -6.84
N ASP A 436 -20.78 0.02 -5.63
CA ASP A 436 -21.69 1.15 -5.36
C ASP A 436 -20.96 2.47 -5.09
N LEU A 437 -19.65 2.40 -4.75
CA LEU A 437 -18.89 3.53 -4.19
C LEU A 437 -19.04 4.83 -4.98
N ASN A 438 -18.75 4.79 -6.29
CA ASN A 438 -18.78 5.96 -7.16
C ASN A 438 -19.88 5.87 -8.24
N TYR A 439 -20.73 4.84 -8.21
CA TYR A 439 -21.72 4.63 -9.26
C TYR A 439 -22.67 5.81 -9.44
N ALA A 440 -23.07 6.48 -8.37
CA ALA A 440 -23.94 7.65 -8.45
C ALA A 440 -23.29 8.79 -9.26
N ILE A 441 -22.01 9.06 -9.03
CA ILE A 441 -21.25 10.08 -9.76
C ILE A 441 -21.17 9.71 -11.26
N PHE A 442 -20.78 8.47 -11.57
CA PHE A 442 -20.69 8.04 -12.97
C PHE A 442 -22.05 8.11 -13.67
N LYS A 443 -23.15 7.80 -12.99
CA LYS A 443 -24.50 7.88 -13.54
C LYS A 443 -24.90 9.30 -13.95
N ASP A 444 -24.39 10.31 -13.26
CA ASP A 444 -24.71 11.71 -13.54
C ASP A 444 -23.88 12.29 -14.69
N TYR A 445 -22.71 11.70 -15.02
CA TYR A 445 -21.79 12.25 -16.01
C TYR A 445 -21.46 11.33 -17.20
N VAL A 446 -21.90 10.07 -17.19
CA VAL A 446 -21.73 9.11 -18.28
C VAL A 446 -23.07 8.88 -18.97
N GLU A 447 -23.08 8.87 -20.31
CA GLU A 447 -24.24 8.58 -21.10
C GLU A 447 -24.84 7.22 -20.75
N ALA A 448 -26.19 7.16 -20.62
CA ALA A 448 -26.88 5.99 -20.08
C ALA A 448 -26.72 4.72 -20.94
N ASP A 449 -26.51 4.86 -22.23
CA ASP A 449 -26.24 3.77 -23.17
C ASP A 449 -24.81 3.24 -23.13
N LYS A 450 -23.88 4.00 -22.56
CA LYS A 450 -22.50 3.58 -22.32
C LYS A 450 -22.28 2.98 -20.93
N LEU A 451 -23.15 3.30 -19.95
CA LEU A 451 -22.94 2.97 -18.54
C LEU A 451 -23.47 1.57 -18.19
N VAL A 452 -22.58 0.74 -17.65
CA VAL A 452 -22.91 -0.59 -17.12
C VAL A 452 -22.54 -0.65 -15.65
N LYS A 453 -23.46 -1.12 -14.80
CA LYS A 453 -23.17 -1.39 -13.38
C LYS A 453 -22.81 -2.85 -13.19
N LEU A 454 -21.67 -3.10 -12.56
CA LEU A 454 -21.27 -4.43 -12.10
C LEU A 454 -21.40 -4.49 -10.57
N ALA A 455 -22.47 -5.12 -10.09
CA ALA A 455 -22.78 -5.12 -8.65
C ALA A 455 -21.78 -5.94 -7.83
N THR A 456 -21.32 -7.07 -8.37
CA THR A 456 -20.38 -7.97 -7.68
C THR A 456 -19.25 -8.44 -8.61
N LYS A 457 -18.06 -8.67 -8.06
CA LYS A 457 -16.93 -9.22 -8.83
C LYS A 457 -17.21 -10.61 -9.40
N GLY A 458 -18.14 -11.36 -8.82
CA GLY A 458 -18.55 -12.68 -9.33
C GLY A 458 -19.23 -12.64 -10.69
N GLU A 459 -19.77 -11.49 -11.08
CA GLU A 459 -20.44 -11.26 -12.37
C GLU A 459 -19.46 -10.82 -13.48
N MET A 460 -18.19 -10.59 -13.15
CA MET A 460 -17.19 -10.02 -14.06
C MET A 460 -17.04 -10.84 -15.35
N GLU A 461 -16.97 -12.16 -15.22
CA GLU A 461 -16.77 -13.04 -16.38
C GLU A 461 -17.98 -12.98 -17.35
N ALA A 462 -19.20 -13.02 -16.82
CA ALA A 462 -20.43 -12.92 -17.61
C ALA A 462 -20.52 -11.54 -18.28
N MET A 463 -20.22 -10.48 -17.55
CA MET A 463 -20.20 -9.11 -18.09
C MET A 463 -19.17 -8.96 -19.22
N LEU A 464 -17.96 -9.52 -19.05
CA LEU A 464 -16.93 -9.47 -20.09
C LEU A 464 -17.38 -10.20 -21.37
N VAL A 465 -18.07 -11.33 -21.25
CA VAL A 465 -18.62 -12.07 -22.39
C VAL A 465 -19.71 -11.25 -23.09
N GLU A 466 -20.59 -10.61 -22.35
CA GLU A 466 -21.70 -9.81 -22.88
C GLU A 466 -21.24 -8.49 -23.49
N GLN A 467 -20.35 -7.77 -22.81
CA GLN A 467 -20.00 -6.39 -23.14
C GLN A 467 -18.76 -6.25 -24.03
N THR A 468 -18.01 -7.32 -24.29
CA THR A 468 -16.75 -7.21 -25.06
C THR A 468 -16.64 -8.24 -26.17
N LYS A 469 -15.98 -7.88 -27.28
CA LYS A 469 -15.76 -8.72 -28.45
C LYS A 469 -14.32 -8.65 -28.95
N ALA A 470 -13.95 -9.54 -29.88
CA ALA A 470 -12.65 -9.47 -30.54
C ALA A 470 -12.50 -8.11 -31.25
N GLY A 471 -11.31 -7.52 -31.15
CA GLY A 471 -11.00 -6.18 -31.64
C GLY A 471 -11.27 -5.07 -30.62
N ASP A 472 -11.73 -5.37 -29.40
CA ASP A 472 -11.90 -4.36 -28.35
C ASP A 472 -10.58 -4.13 -27.57
N LEU A 473 -10.40 -2.89 -27.12
CA LEU A 473 -9.47 -2.58 -26.02
C LEU A 473 -10.25 -2.58 -24.71
N ILE A 474 -9.74 -3.26 -23.70
CA ILE A 474 -10.31 -3.30 -22.35
C ILE A 474 -9.30 -2.72 -21.38
N LEU A 475 -9.65 -1.64 -20.70
CA LEU A 475 -8.84 -1.05 -19.64
C LEU A 475 -9.43 -1.41 -18.27
N PHE A 476 -8.67 -2.11 -17.44
CA PHE A 476 -8.92 -2.22 -16.01
C PHE A 476 -8.22 -1.06 -15.31
N ALA A 477 -8.98 -0.08 -14.85
CA ALA A 477 -8.43 1.13 -14.23
C ALA A 477 -8.83 1.19 -12.76
N ASN A 478 -7.86 1.00 -11.89
CA ASN A 478 -8.03 0.84 -10.45
C ASN A 478 -8.83 -0.41 -10.04
N ASP A 479 -8.75 -0.80 -8.79
CA ASP A 479 -9.60 -1.82 -8.18
C ASP A 479 -9.92 -1.41 -6.74
N ALA A 480 -11.20 -1.45 -6.37
CA ALA A 480 -11.61 -1.21 -5.01
C ALA A 480 -11.39 -2.47 -4.18
N PRO A 481 -10.81 -2.35 -2.96
CA PRO A 481 -10.81 -3.43 -2.01
C PRO A 481 -12.24 -3.89 -1.72
N SER A 482 -12.46 -5.20 -1.54
CA SER A 482 -13.79 -5.81 -1.28
C SER A 482 -14.46 -5.36 0.04
N PHE A 483 -13.82 -4.47 0.80
CA PHE A 483 -14.31 -3.94 2.09
C PHE A 483 -14.64 -2.43 2.04
N VAL A 484 -14.61 -1.84 0.85
CA VAL A 484 -15.04 -0.44 0.61
C VAL A 484 -16.46 -0.40 0.10
#